data_5e78efeeefea4c3011ec6b2e2964d7ef
#
_entry.id   5e78efeeefea4c3011ec6b2e2964d7ef
#
_cell.length_a   1.000
_cell.length_b   1.000
_cell.length_c   1.000
_cell.angle_alpha   90.00
_cell.angle_beta   90.00
_cell.angle_gamma   90.00
#
_symmetry.space_group_name_H-M   'P 1'
#
loop_
_entity.id
_entity.type
_entity.pdbx_description
1 polymer ?
#
loop_
_entity_poly.entity_id
_entity_poly.type
_entity_poly.pdbx_seq_one_letter_code
_entity_poly.pdbx_strand_id
1 'polypeptide(L)'
;MNPFLSDIKNNFTATGVGSLPCVDADKALDLVFETLDFHIPFWPQLPRRSFYENMYVQFSENFPGFKIDEANKSVSVDTTGAPYLAKLEECFNKTQSADLDYFAITKPFAEGLHLFSDRLMGSSWQGWVKAQVIGPISLGLSLLDENKNPVLYNPELGELLPLFLSMKAAWLIRMLKVHSKTKIIIFIDEPYLVAVGTSQCSLTKTQIVDKINQLVRVIHEGGALAGIHCCGNTDWEMIMATDIDILNFDAYGYLDKLVLYERALGAFLKRGGIPAIGIVTTNEEVLVPDFVQCAFDVLKKHQNLLKNGALITTSCGCSGLSEKSTRFAHKACAELAQMLRSEY
;
A
#
# COMPACT_ATOMS: atom_id res chain seq x y z
N MET A 1 -5.85 8.81 19.35
CA MET A 1 -5.36 7.43 19.14
C MET A 1 -6.50 6.66 18.49
N ASN A 2 -6.28 6.06 17.34
CA ASN A 2 -7.30 5.29 16.63
C ASN A 2 -7.71 4.08 17.50
N PRO A 3 -8.99 3.90 17.85
CA PRO A 3 -9.45 2.84 18.75
C PRO A 3 -9.15 1.42 18.24
N PHE A 4 -8.97 1.27 16.92
CA PHE A 4 -8.67 -0.03 16.30
C PHE A 4 -7.20 -0.46 16.45
N LEU A 5 -6.29 0.44 16.84
CA LEU A 5 -4.88 0.11 17.03
C LEU A 5 -4.63 -0.87 18.18
N SER A 6 -5.52 -0.92 19.20
CA SER A 6 -5.33 -1.78 20.37
C SER A 6 -5.19 -3.26 20.03
N ASP A 7 -5.78 -3.71 18.94
CA ASP A 7 -5.83 -5.13 18.59
C ASP A 7 -4.58 -5.62 17.83
N ILE A 8 -3.84 -4.69 17.19
CA ILE A 8 -2.56 -4.99 16.53
C ILE A 8 -1.40 -4.60 17.46
N LYS A 9 -1.60 -3.58 18.31
CA LYS A 9 -0.59 -3.11 19.24
C LYS A 9 -0.19 -4.20 20.23
N ASN A 10 1.10 -4.29 20.50
CA ASN A 10 1.71 -5.31 21.36
C ASN A 10 1.58 -6.75 20.81
N ASN A 11 1.38 -6.89 19.52
CA ASN A 11 1.35 -8.17 18.84
C ASN A 11 2.31 -8.16 17.64
N PHE A 12 2.74 -9.34 17.22
CA PHE A 12 3.52 -9.52 16.00
C PHE A 12 2.71 -10.37 15.03
N THR A 13 2.45 -9.85 13.84
CA THR A 13 1.69 -10.57 12.83
C THR A 13 2.25 -10.29 11.45
N ALA A 14 2.02 -11.17 10.49
CA ALA A 14 2.52 -11.03 9.14
C ALA A 14 1.45 -10.55 8.17
N THR A 15 1.86 -9.86 7.11
CA THR A 15 1.04 -9.55 5.95
C THR A 15 1.93 -9.37 4.71
N GLY A 16 1.34 -9.30 3.50
CA GLY A 16 2.08 -8.98 2.28
C GLY A 16 1.98 -7.51 1.90
N VAL A 17 2.91 -7.04 1.05
CA VAL A 17 2.85 -5.69 0.47
C VAL A 17 1.71 -5.58 -0.54
N GLY A 18 1.55 -6.57 -1.45
CA GLY A 18 0.40 -6.58 -2.36
C GLY A 18 0.63 -7.39 -3.63
N SER A 19 1.62 -7.06 -4.46
CA SER A 19 1.78 -7.70 -5.75
C SER A 19 2.35 -9.11 -5.66
N LEU A 20 1.81 -10.02 -6.48
CA LEU A 20 2.21 -11.43 -6.60
C LEU A 20 2.59 -11.79 -8.04
N PRO A 21 3.43 -12.83 -8.24
CA PRO A 21 3.85 -13.27 -9.57
C PRO A 21 2.78 -14.09 -10.32
N CYS A 22 1.69 -14.47 -9.66
CA CYS A 22 0.66 -15.35 -10.20
C CYS A 22 -0.07 -14.69 -11.37
N VAL A 23 -0.42 -15.47 -12.37
CA VAL A 23 -1.30 -15.07 -13.48
C VAL A 23 -2.74 -15.56 -13.27
N ASP A 24 -2.94 -16.50 -12.36
CA ASP A 24 -4.22 -17.06 -11.95
C ASP A 24 -4.61 -16.47 -10.59
N ALA A 25 -5.75 -15.81 -10.53
CA ALA A 25 -6.18 -15.09 -9.34
C ALA A 25 -6.64 -16.02 -8.21
N ASP A 26 -7.23 -17.18 -8.50
CA ASP A 26 -7.59 -18.17 -7.48
C ASP A 26 -6.35 -18.77 -6.83
N LYS A 27 -5.31 -19.12 -7.62
CA LYS A 27 -4.03 -19.59 -7.08
C LYS A 27 -3.32 -18.54 -6.25
N ALA A 28 -3.42 -17.26 -6.65
CA ALA A 28 -2.88 -16.16 -5.86
C ALA A 28 -3.55 -16.06 -4.48
N LEU A 29 -4.87 -16.20 -4.43
CA LEU A 29 -5.61 -16.22 -3.18
C LEU A 29 -5.27 -17.44 -2.33
N ASP A 30 -5.18 -18.63 -2.93
CA ASP A 30 -4.78 -19.84 -2.21
C ASP A 30 -3.39 -19.65 -1.59
N LEU A 31 -2.44 -19.07 -2.33
CA LEU A 31 -1.12 -18.75 -1.81
C LEU A 31 -1.19 -17.83 -0.59
N VAL A 32 -1.98 -16.74 -0.65
CA VAL A 32 -2.15 -15.81 0.46
C VAL A 32 -2.72 -16.49 1.70
N PHE A 33 -3.85 -17.19 1.56
CA PHE A 33 -4.54 -17.79 2.70
C PHE A 33 -3.78 -18.99 3.30
N GLU A 34 -3.06 -19.78 2.48
CA GLU A 34 -2.24 -20.90 2.96
C GLU A 34 -0.95 -20.47 3.66
N THR A 35 -0.35 -19.35 3.24
CA THR A 35 0.93 -18.91 3.79
C THR A 35 0.81 -17.94 4.95
N LEU A 36 -0.32 -17.26 5.06
CA LEU A 36 -0.63 -16.28 6.10
C LEU A 36 -1.79 -16.75 6.99
N ASP A 37 -1.92 -18.07 7.18
CA ASP A 37 -2.89 -18.64 8.11
C ASP A 37 -2.68 -18.06 9.51
N PHE A 38 -3.77 -17.60 10.19
CA PHE A 38 -3.75 -16.87 11.47
C PHE A 38 -3.03 -15.51 11.47
N HIS A 39 -2.69 -14.99 10.29
CA HIS A 39 -2.10 -13.66 10.07
C HIS A 39 -3.08 -12.74 9.33
N ILE A 40 -2.60 -11.68 8.70
CA ILE A 40 -3.44 -10.72 8.00
C ILE A 40 -3.40 -11.02 6.50
N PRO A 41 -4.46 -11.66 5.94
CA PRO A 41 -4.54 -11.84 4.50
C PRO A 41 -4.69 -10.49 3.79
N PHE A 42 -4.21 -10.43 2.56
CA PHE A 42 -4.22 -9.21 1.79
C PHE A 42 -4.75 -9.45 0.36
N TRP A 43 -5.26 -8.41 -0.25
CA TRP A 43 -5.61 -8.40 -1.66
C TRP A 43 -4.38 -8.59 -2.54
N PRO A 44 -4.29 -9.68 -3.34
CA PRO A 44 -3.20 -9.88 -4.29
C PRO A 44 -3.40 -9.03 -5.56
N GLN A 45 -2.44 -8.13 -5.86
CA GLN A 45 -2.32 -7.47 -7.16
C GLN A 45 -1.55 -8.36 -8.12
N LEU A 46 -2.01 -8.47 -9.38
CA LEU A 46 -1.52 -9.45 -10.35
C LEU A 46 -0.98 -8.80 -11.63
N PRO A 47 0.11 -8.00 -11.56
CA PRO A 47 0.61 -7.25 -12.72
C PRO A 47 1.13 -8.13 -13.86
N ARG A 48 1.41 -9.44 -13.60
CA ARG A 48 1.76 -10.40 -14.64
C ARG A 48 0.53 -10.97 -15.36
N ARG A 49 -0.64 -10.92 -14.74
CA ARG A 49 -1.89 -11.35 -15.33
C ARG A 49 -2.37 -10.40 -16.42
N SER A 50 -2.33 -9.09 -16.12
CA SER A 50 -2.84 -8.07 -17.04
C SER A 50 -2.10 -6.75 -16.84
N PHE A 51 -1.87 -5.99 -17.93
CA PHE A 51 -1.35 -4.64 -17.85
C PHE A 51 -2.29 -3.70 -17.05
N TYR A 52 -3.60 -3.96 -17.07
CA TYR A 52 -4.58 -3.22 -16.28
C TYR A 52 -4.35 -3.36 -14.77
N GLU A 53 -3.72 -4.44 -14.30
CA GLU A 53 -3.37 -4.66 -12.89
C GLU A 53 -1.99 -4.09 -12.50
N ASN A 54 -1.29 -3.39 -13.39
CA ASN A 54 -0.19 -2.52 -13.00
C ASN A 54 -0.73 -1.39 -12.11
N MET A 55 -0.09 -1.11 -10.98
CA MET A 55 -0.61 -0.17 -9.97
C MET A 55 -0.90 1.23 -10.54
N TYR A 56 -0.11 1.72 -11.48
CA TYR A 56 -0.32 3.03 -12.12
C TYR A 56 -1.54 3.03 -13.06
N VAL A 57 -1.83 1.91 -13.69
CA VAL A 57 -3.01 1.73 -14.55
C VAL A 57 -4.26 1.49 -13.73
N GLN A 58 -4.18 0.55 -12.79
CA GLN A 58 -5.28 0.09 -11.94
C GLN A 58 -5.97 1.23 -11.20
N PHE A 59 -5.21 2.12 -10.60
CA PHE A 59 -5.77 3.24 -9.85
C PHE A 59 -6.11 4.46 -10.69
N SER A 60 -5.80 4.45 -12.00
CA SER A 60 -6.15 5.53 -12.92
C SER A 60 -7.47 5.30 -13.66
N GLU A 61 -8.16 4.18 -13.44
CA GLU A 61 -9.49 3.94 -14.00
C GLU A 61 -10.44 5.09 -13.61
N ASN A 62 -11.10 5.69 -14.61
CA ASN A 62 -11.95 6.88 -14.50
C ASN A 62 -11.23 8.20 -14.12
N PHE A 63 -9.90 8.25 -14.10
CA PHE A 63 -9.21 9.52 -13.92
C PHE A 63 -9.37 10.41 -15.16
N PRO A 64 -9.67 11.72 -15.01
CA PRO A 64 -9.91 12.61 -16.14
C PRO A 64 -8.77 12.61 -17.17
N GLY A 65 -9.12 12.44 -18.43
CA GLY A 65 -8.16 12.41 -19.54
C GLY A 65 -7.27 11.15 -19.61
N PHE A 66 -7.43 10.19 -18.72
CA PHE A 66 -6.62 8.97 -18.70
C PHE A 66 -6.80 8.14 -19.97
N LYS A 67 -5.67 7.74 -20.55
CA LYS A 67 -5.59 6.91 -21.76
C LYS A 67 -4.65 5.74 -21.56
N ILE A 68 -5.04 4.59 -22.07
CA ILE A 68 -4.25 3.36 -22.07
C ILE A 68 -3.86 3.04 -23.51
N ASP A 69 -2.57 2.84 -23.75
CA ASP A 69 -2.03 2.27 -24.98
C ASP A 69 -1.55 0.84 -24.67
N GLU A 70 -2.43 -0.12 -24.93
CA GLU A 70 -2.15 -1.54 -24.66
C GLU A 70 -0.99 -2.08 -25.51
N ALA A 71 -0.87 -1.59 -26.76
CA ALA A 71 0.16 -2.06 -27.69
C ALA A 71 1.55 -1.70 -27.19
N ASN A 72 1.73 -0.48 -26.64
CA ASN A 72 2.99 0.00 -26.11
C ASN A 72 3.11 -0.18 -24.59
N LYS A 73 2.11 -0.74 -23.93
CA LYS A 73 2.03 -0.88 -22.47
C LYS A 73 2.36 0.45 -21.77
N SER A 74 1.73 1.52 -22.22
CA SER A 74 1.94 2.86 -21.69
C SER A 74 0.62 3.54 -21.33
N VAL A 75 0.70 4.53 -20.45
CA VAL A 75 -0.42 5.35 -20.03
C VAL A 75 -0.07 6.82 -20.15
N SER A 76 -1.07 7.64 -20.36
CA SER A 76 -0.95 9.10 -20.43
C SER A 76 -2.25 9.76 -20.01
N VAL A 77 -2.21 11.07 -19.84
CA VAL A 77 -3.40 11.91 -19.60
C VAL A 77 -3.46 12.95 -20.72
N ASP A 78 -4.60 13.03 -21.40
CA ASP A 78 -4.86 14.08 -22.37
C ASP A 78 -5.70 15.17 -21.73
N THR A 79 -5.10 16.32 -21.52
CA THR A 79 -5.74 17.48 -20.88
C THR A 79 -6.37 18.44 -21.90
N THR A 80 -6.54 18.01 -23.16
CA THR A 80 -7.00 18.87 -24.23
C THR A 80 -8.49 18.72 -24.54
N GLY A 81 -9.11 19.85 -24.87
CA GLY A 81 -10.43 19.89 -25.47
C GLY A 81 -11.63 19.68 -24.54
N ALA A 82 -12.82 19.83 -25.10
CA ALA A 82 -14.09 19.75 -24.39
C ALA A 82 -14.34 18.38 -23.71
N PRO A 83 -13.95 17.21 -24.28
CA PRO A 83 -14.14 15.93 -23.60
C PRO A 83 -13.38 15.81 -22.28
N TYR A 84 -12.16 16.36 -22.20
CA TYR A 84 -11.40 16.41 -20.95
C TYR A 84 -12.09 17.26 -19.89
N LEU A 85 -12.51 18.49 -20.25
CA LEU A 85 -13.17 19.40 -19.32
C LEU A 85 -14.47 18.79 -18.76
N ALA A 86 -15.26 18.12 -19.60
CA ALA A 86 -16.47 17.44 -19.16
C ALA A 86 -16.17 16.31 -18.17
N LYS A 87 -15.10 15.53 -18.39
CA LYS A 87 -14.66 14.46 -17.48
C LYS A 87 -14.08 15.01 -16.19
N LEU A 88 -13.37 16.12 -16.25
CA LEU A 88 -12.85 16.80 -15.06
C LEU A 88 -14.00 17.28 -14.16
N GLU A 89 -15.00 17.96 -14.75
CA GLU A 89 -16.19 18.43 -14.05
C GLU A 89 -17.00 17.25 -13.48
N GLU A 90 -17.23 16.19 -14.27
CA GLU A 90 -17.89 14.99 -13.81
C GLU A 90 -17.18 14.38 -12.59
N CYS A 91 -15.86 14.16 -12.67
CA CYS A 91 -15.09 13.59 -11.58
C CYS A 91 -15.15 14.46 -10.32
N PHE A 92 -15.04 15.78 -10.46
CA PHE A 92 -15.16 16.71 -9.35
C PHE A 92 -16.55 16.63 -8.68
N ASN A 93 -17.63 16.64 -9.46
CA ASN A 93 -18.99 16.52 -8.96
C ASN A 93 -19.23 15.18 -8.25
N LYS A 94 -18.68 14.07 -8.79
CA LYS A 94 -18.73 12.76 -8.17
C LYS A 94 -17.96 12.71 -6.84
N THR A 95 -16.83 13.41 -6.76
CA THR A 95 -16.09 13.56 -5.50
C THR A 95 -16.91 14.31 -4.46
N GLN A 96 -17.52 15.43 -4.84
CA GLN A 96 -18.36 16.24 -3.94
C GLN A 96 -19.60 15.51 -3.45
N SER A 97 -20.22 14.69 -4.30
CA SER A 97 -21.39 13.87 -3.94
C SER A 97 -21.05 12.56 -3.23
N ALA A 98 -19.76 12.24 -3.06
CA ALA A 98 -19.28 10.98 -2.53
C ALA A 98 -19.88 9.74 -3.25
N ASP A 99 -20.04 9.83 -4.59
CA ASP A 99 -20.53 8.74 -5.43
C ASP A 99 -19.42 7.67 -5.59
N LEU A 100 -19.29 6.80 -4.59
CA LEU A 100 -18.22 5.82 -4.53
C LEU A 100 -18.24 4.82 -5.71
N ASP A 101 -19.39 4.60 -6.35
CA ASP A 101 -19.46 3.64 -7.48
C ASP A 101 -18.73 4.17 -8.72
N TYR A 102 -18.65 5.48 -8.89
CA TYR A 102 -17.81 6.09 -9.93
C TYR A 102 -16.31 5.77 -9.73
N PHE A 103 -15.86 5.62 -8.48
CA PHE A 103 -14.47 5.35 -8.12
C PHE A 103 -14.16 3.86 -7.94
N ALA A 104 -15.08 2.99 -8.31
CA ALA A 104 -14.85 1.54 -8.30
C ALA A 104 -13.60 1.17 -9.11
N ILE A 105 -12.90 0.14 -8.65
CA ILE A 105 -11.88 -0.55 -9.44
C ILE A 105 -12.56 -1.79 -10.02
N THR A 106 -12.79 -1.79 -11.33
CA THR A 106 -13.55 -2.86 -11.96
C THR A 106 -12.77 -4.16 -12.05
N LYS A 107 -13.47 -5.26 -12.26
CA LYS A 107 -12.86 -6.60 -12.32
C LYS A 107 -11.71 -6.72 -13.34
N PRO A 108 -11.76 -6.12 -14.55
CA PRO A 108 -10.63 -6.13 -15.48
C PRO A 108 -9.35 -5.52 -14.90
N PHE A 109 -9.48 -4.52 -14.02
CA PHE A 109 -8.36 -3.82 -13.38
C PHE A 109 -7.90 -4.49 -12.07
N ALA A 110 -8.73 -5.34 -11.44
CA ALA A 110 -8.41 -5.92 -10.14
C ALA A 110 -9.14 -7.26 -9.90
N GLU A 111 -8.91 -8.28 -10.72
CA GLU A 111 -9.59 -9.58 -10.55
C GLU A 111 -9.31 -10.18 -9.17
N GLY A 112 -8.04 -10.11 -8.72
CA GLY A 112 -7.66 -10.58 -7.40
C GLY A 112 -8.42 -9.90 -6.26
N LEU A 113 -8.80 -8.61 -6.40
CA LEU A 113 -9.60 -7.89 -5.40
C LEU A 113 -11.02 -8.44 -5.31
N HIS A 114 -11.67 -8.62 -6.46
CA HIS A 114 -13.04 -9.10 -6.52
C HIS A 114 -13.15 -10.50 -5.95
N LEU A 115 -12.27 -11.42 -6.36
CA LEU A 115 -12.22 -12.77 -5.81
C LEU A 115 -11.84 -12.79 -4.32
N PHE A 116 -10.97 -11.89 -3.86
CA PHE A 116 -10.64 -11.74 -2.43
C PHE A 116 -11.88 -11.35 -1.62
N SER A 117 -12.64 -10.36 -2.09
CA SER A 117 -13.89 -9.94 -1.45
C SER A 117 -14.91 -11.09 -1.43
N ASP A 118 -15.09 -11.81 -2.56
CA ASP A 118 -16.00 -12.95 -2.65
C ASP A 118 -15.61 -14.07 -1.68
N ARG A 119 -14.31 -14.37 -1.57
CA ARG A 119 -13.78 -15.38 -0.61
C ARG A 119 -14.04 -14.97 0.83
N LEU A 120 -13.84 -13.69 1.17
CA LEU A 120 -14.16 -13.18 2.50
C LEU A 120 -15.66 -13.28 2.82
N MET A 121 -16.53 -12.90 1.87
CA MET A 121 -17.99 -13.01 2.03
C MET A 121 -18.45 -14.46 2.24
N GLY A 122 -17.86 -15.41 1.51
CA GLY A 122 -18.15 -16.85 1.61
C GLY A 122 -17.54 -17.53 2.84
N SER A 123 -16.76 -16.82 3.66
CA SER A 123 -16.06 -17.35 4.83
C SER A 123 -16.62 -16.82 6.15
N SER A 124 -16.18 -17.39 7.25
CA SER A 124 -16.42 -16.86 8.60
C SER A 124 -15.35 -15.88 9.08
N TRP A 125 -14.54 -15.32 8.17
CA TRP A 125 -13.44 -14.44 8.51
C TRP A 125 -13.93 -13.16 9.21
N GLN A 126 -13.40 -12.89 10.40
CA GLN A 126 -13.76 -11.76 11.24
C GLN A 126 -12.53 -11.00 11.77
N GLY A 127 -11.37 -11.23 11.15
CA GLY A 127 -10.10 -10.63 11.52
C GLY A 127 -9.75 -9.40 10.69
N TRP A 128 -8.49 -9.02 10.77
CA TRP A 128 -7.90 -7.99 9.92
C TRP A 128 -7.73 -8.49 8.49
N VAL A 129 -7.94 -7.59 7.53
CA VAL A 129 -7.60 -7.76 6.13
C VAL A 129 -6.85 -6.53 5.64
N LYS A 130 -5.97 -6.70 4.68
CA LYS A 130 -5.18 -5.60 4.14
C LYS A 130 -5.46 -5.42 2.65
N ALA A 131 -5.62 -4.17 2.24
CA ALA A 131 -5.59 -3.75 0.86
C ALA A 131 -4.62 -2.57 0.68
N GLN A 132 -4.47 -2.09 -0.54
CA GLN A 132 -3.59 -0.99 -0.87
C GLN A 132 -4.22 -0.04 -1.89
N VAL A 133 -3.73 1.19 -1.89
CA VAL A 133 -3.99 2.22 -2.89
C VAL A 133 -2.68 2.90 -3.23
N ILE A 134 -2.47 3.24 -4.50
CA ILE A 134 -1.31 4.05 -4.87
C ILE A 134 -1.42 5.44 -4.22
N GLY A 135 -0.29 5.99 -3.79
CA GLY A 135 -0.28 7.33 -3.23
C GLY A 135 -0.28 8.45 -4.28
N PRO A 136 -0.70 9.66 -3.88
CA PRO A 136 -0.85 10.78 -4.79
C PRO A 136 0.47 11.28 -5.38
N ILE A 137 1.57 11.13 -4.66
CA ILE A 137 2.87 11.55 -5.16
C ILE A 137 3.33 10.61 -6.27
N SER A 138 3.26 9.31 -6.02
CA SER A 138 3.68 8.29 -6.98
C SER A 138 2.82 8.28 -8.24
N LEU A 139 1.50 8.34 -8.12
CA LEU A 139 0.64 8.39 -9.29
C LEU A 139 0.82 9.69 -10.05
N GLY A 140 0.87 10.82 -9.35
CA GLY A 140 0.98 12.13 -9.96
C GLY A 140 2.31 12.40 -10.68
N LEU A 141 3.42 11.79 -10.22
CA LEU A 141 4.70 11.85 -10.91
C LEU A 141 4.80 10.87 -12.08
N SER A 142 4.07 9.76 -12.03
CA SER A 142 4.14 8.73 -13.07
C SER A 142 3.24 8.99 -14.27
N LEU A 143 2.09 9.65 -14.06
CA LEU A 143 1.19 10.02 -15.14
C LEU A 143 1.67 11.31 -15.80
N LEU A 144 1.84 11.25 -17.11
CA LEU A 144 2.31 12.40 -17.90
C LEU A 144 1.18 12.91 -18.81
N ASP A 145 1.07 14.24 -18.91
CA ASP A 145 0.20 14.89 -19.90
C ASP A 145 0.75 14.76 -21.33
N GLU A 146 0.05 15.32 -22.30
CA GLU A 146 0.46 15.33 -23.73
C GLU A 146 1.78 16.08 -23.96
N ASN A 147 2.20 16.97 -23.05
CA ASN A 147 3.45 17.72 -23.08
C ASN A 147 4.58 17.03 -22.29
N LYS A 148 4.34 15.81 -21.79
CA LYS A 148 5.26 15.04 -20.94
C LYS A 148 5.53 15.66 -19.57
N ASN A 149 4.64 16.50 -19.06
CA ASN A 149 4.69 17.01 -17.70
C ASN A 149 3.92 16.06 -16.75
N PRO A 150 4.47 15.79 -15.55
CA PRO A 150 3.73 15.02 -14.53
C PRO A 150 2.42 15.73 -14.15
N VAL A 151 1.33 14.98 -14.09
CA VAL A 151 0.00 15.53 -13.72
C VAL A 151 -0.02 16.09 -12.28
N LEU A 152 0.93 15.71 -11.46
CA LEU A 152 1.13 16.26 -10.12
C LEU A 152 1.31 17.80 -10.13
N TYR A 153 1.89 18.32 -11.20
CA TYR A 153 2.15 19.76 -11.35
C TYR A 153 1.09 20.50 -12.16
N ASN A 154 0.12 19.79 -12.72
CA ASN A 154 -1.06 20.41 -13.30
C ASN A 154 -1.93 21.00 -12.16
N PRO A 155 -2.30 22.30 -12.20
CA PRO A 155 -3.00 22.94 -11.08
C PRO A 155 -4.33 22.26 -10.70
N GLU A 156 -5.09 21.78 -11.69
CA GLU A 156 -6.40 21.16 -11.48
C GLU A 156 -6.26 19.68 -11.09
N LEU A 157 -5.48 18.93 -11.87
CA LEU A 157 -5.29 17.50 -11.64
C LEU A 157 -4.46 17.22 -10.37
N GLY A 158 -3.45 18.04 -10.07
CA GLY A 158 -2.65 17.90 -8.88
C GLY A 158 -3.42 18.11 -7.57
N GLU A 159 -4.50 18.91 -7.59
CA GLU A 159 -5.41 19.08 -6.46
C GLU A 159 -6.54 18.02 -6.46
N LEU A 160 -7.02 17.61 -7.62
CA LEU A 160 -8.04 16.56 -7.74
C LEU A 160 -7.47 15.17 -7.34
N LEU A 161 -6.21 14.88 -7.65
CA LEU A 161 -5.62 13.56 -7.53
C LEU A 161 -5.72 12.95 -6.10
N PRO A 162 -5.35 13.65 -5.00
CA PRO A 162 -5.52 13.09 -3.65
C PRO A 162 -7.00 12.88 -3.30
N LEU A 163 -7.92 13.72 -3.77
CA LEU A 163 -9.36 13.53 -3.57
C LEU A 163 -9.87 12.31 -4.32
N PHE A 164 -9.47 12.14 -5.57
CA PHE A 164 -9.80 10.98 -6.40
C PHE A 164 -9.34 9.66 -5.76
N LEU A 165 -8.09 9.61 -5.29
CA LEU A 165 -7.55 8.43 -4.62
C LEU A 165 -8.21 8.18 -3.25
N SER A 166 -8.60 9.25 -2.55
CA SER A 166 -9.39 9.14 -1.31
C SER A 166 -10.73 8.45 -1.54
N MET A 167 -11.42 8.78 -2.64
CA MET A 167 -12.68 8.12 -3.00
C MET A 167 -12.47 6.65 -3.39
N LYS A 168 -11.37 6.32 -4.09
CA LYS A 168 -11.01 4.91 -4.35
C LYS A 168 -10.73 4.16 -3.06
N ALA A 169 -10.02 4.75 -2.09
CA ALA A 169 -9.80 4.16 -0.78
C ALA A 169 -11.12 3.94 -0.01
N ALA A 170 -12.04 4.91 -0.04
CA ALA A 170 -13.36 4.78 0.57
C ALA A 170 -14.18 3.66 -0.09
N TRP A 171 -14.12 3.54 -1.41
CA TRP A 171 -14.77 2.45 -2.14
C TRP A 171 -14.18 1.08 -1.76
N LEU A 172 -12.84 0.96 -1.68
CA LEU A 172 -12.16 -0.26 -1.22
C LEU A 172 -12.61 -0.67 0.19
N ILE A 173 -12.67 0.28 1.11
CA ILE A 173 -13.13 0.03 2.49
C ILE A 173 -14.57 -0.48 2.48
N ARG A 174 -15.47 0.17 1.71
CA ARG A 174 -16.85 -0.27 1.56
C ARG A 174 -16.94 -1.70 1.01
N MET A 175 -16.16 -2.00 -0.03
CA MET A 175 -16.14 -3.32 -0.67
C MET A 175 -15.62 -4.42 0.27
N LEU A 176 -14.60 -4.13 1.07
CA LEU A 176 -13.97 -5.12 1.97
C LEU A 176 -14.67 -5.24 3.31
N LYS A 177 -15.59 -4.34 3.66
CA LYS A 177 -16.37 -4.41 4.89
C LYS A 177 -17.52 -5.42 4.79
N VAL A 178 -17.18 -6.65 4.38
CA VAL A 178 -18.14 -7.73 4.08
C VAL A 178 -18.87 -8.25 5.32
N HIS A 179 -18.24 -8.15 6.50
CA HIS A 179 -18.81 -8.53 7.80
C HIS A 179 -18.62 -7.40 8.80
N SER A 180 -19.53 -7.28 9.78
CA SER A 180 -19.48 -6.23 10.80
C SER A 180 -18.21 -6.22 11.65
N LYS A 181 -17.53 -7.36 11.75
CA LYS A 181 -16.27 -7.53 12.51
C LYS A 181 -15.01 -7.50 11.65
N THR A 182 -15.14 -7.39 10.32
CA THR A 182 -13.97 -7.24 9.45
C THR A 182 -13.28 -5.91 9.73
N LYS A 183 -11.99 -5.97 10.03
CA LYS A 183 -11.12 -4.82 10.28
C LYS A 183 -10.20 -4.62 9.09
N ILE A 184 -10.00 -3.40 8.67
CA ILE A 184 -9.36 -3.10 7.39
C ILE A 184 -8.12 -2.25 7.62
N ILE A 185 -7.05 -2.61 6.92
CA ILE A 185 -5.83 -1.81 6.77
C ILE A 185 -5.72 -1.43 5.30
N ILE A 186 -5.53 -0.14 5.02
CA ILE A 186 -5.21 0.35 3.68
C ILE A 186 -3.78 0.89 3.68
N PHE A 187 -2.91 0.27 2.89
CA PHE A 187 -1.58 0.82 2.64
C PHE A 187 -1.63 1.82 1.48
N ILE A 188 -0.99 2.96 1.66
CA ILE A 188 -0.73 3.96 0.63
C ILE A 188 0.66 3.65 0.07
N ASP A 189 0.72 3.17 -1.16
CA ASP A 189 1.98 2.76 -1.79
C ASP A 189 2.62 3.96 -2.49
N GLU A 190 3.76 4.40 -1.99
CA GLU A 190 4.45 5.62 -2.41
C GLU A 190 5.92 5.36 -2.81
N PRO A 191 6.19 4.56 -3.86
CA PRO A 191 7.55 4.29 -4.30
C PRO A 191 8.31 5.54 -4.76
N TYR A 192 7.63 6.58 -5.28
CA TYR A 192 8.27 7.82 -5.73
C TYR A 192 8.66 8.78 -4.61
N LEU A 193 8.38 8.48 -3.34
CA LEU A 193 8.93 9.27 -2.23
C LEU A 193 10.47 9.24 -2.17
N VAL A 194 11.11 8.31 -2.85
CA VAL A 194 12.57 8.31 -3.06
C VAL A 194 13.06 9.52 -3.87
N ALA A 195 12.17 10.15 -4.65
CA ALA A 195 12.47 11.34 -5.45
C ALA A 195 12.38 12.66 -4.66
N VAL A 196 11.87 12.62 -3.44
CA VAL A 196 11.72 13.82 -2.59
C VAL A 196 13.10 14.44 -2.29
N GLY A 197 13.21 15.74 -2.49
CA GLY A 197 14.48 16.46 -2.35
C GLY A 197 15.42 16.36 -3.54
N THR A 198 15.00 15.73 -4.61
CA THR A 198 15.71 15.71 -5.91
C THR A 198 15.01 16.62 -6.93
N SER A 199 15.64 16.82 -8.08
CA SER A 199 15.05 17.59 -9.19
C SER A 199 13.79 16.93 -9.81
N GLN A 200 13.50 15.68 -9.48
CA GLN A 200 12.33 14.95 -9.98
C GLN A 200 11.05 15.27 -9.17
N CYS A 201 11.19 15.76 -7.93
CA CYS A 201 10.06 16.16 -7.10
C CYS A 201 10.27 17.55 -6.53
N SER A 202 9.54 18.53 -7.06
CA SER A 202 9.63 19.94 -6.65
C SER A 202 8.66 20.31 -5.51
N LEU A 203 7.84 19.37 -5.02
CA LEU A 203 6.95 19.61 -3.89
C LEU A 203 7.75 19.79 -2.60
N THR A 204 7.28 20.70 -1.76
CA THR A 204 7.78 20.84 -0.39
C THR A 204 7.31 19.66 0.47
N LYS A 205 8.03 19.38 1.56
CA LYS A 205 7.62 18.35 2.54
C LYS A 205 6.21 18.59 3.06
N THR A 206 5.83 19.82 3.32
CA THR A 206 4.48 20.18 3.78
C THR A 206 3.42 19.80 2.77
N GLN A 207 3.62 20.15 1.49
CA GLN A 207 2.68 19.77 0.43
C GLN A 207 2.51 18.25 0.28
N ILE A 208 3.60 17.49 0.44
CA ILE A 208 3.57 16.02 0.40
C ILE A 208 2.77 15.48 1.59
N VAL A 209 3.06 15.95 2.80
CA VAL A 209 2.35 15.56 4.02
C VAL A 209 0.86 15.87 3.90
N ASP A 210 0.50 17.06 3.42
CA ASP A 210 -0.91 17.47 3.26
C ASP A 210 -1.66 16.57 2.27
N LYS A 211 -1.04 16.25 1.12
CA LYS A 211 -1.65 15.35 0.12
C LYS A 211 -1.83 13.92 0.64
N ILE A 212 -0.86 13.38 1.37
CA ILE A 212 -0.98 12.06 2.01
C ILE A 212 -2.06 12.09 3.09
N ASN A 213 -2.09 13.12 3.93
CA ASN A 213 -3.06 13.23 5.03
C ASN A 213 -4.52 13.39 4.55
N GLN A 214 -4.75 13.85 3.32
CA GLN A 214 -6.09 13.82 2.72
C GLN A 214 -6.60 12.38 2.57
N LEU A 215 -5.77 11.45 2.08
CA LEU A 215 -6.12 10.03 1.98
C LEU A 215 -6.27 9.40 3.35
N VAL A 216 -5.32 9.64 4.25
CA VAL A 216 -5.33 9.11 5.61
C VAL A 216 -6.63 9.47 6.34
N ARG A 217 -7.08 10.72 6.22
CA ARG A 217 -8.35 11.18 6.82
C ARG A 217 -9.54 10.36 6.34
N VAL A 218 -9.68 10.16 5.03
CA VAL A 218 -10.80 9.39 4.46
C VAL A 218 -10.72 7.90 4.85
N ILE A 219 -9.51 7.34 4.93
CA ILE A 219 -9.31 5.97 5.42
C ILE A 219 -9.79 5.86 6.87
N HIS A 220 -9.43 6.81 7.75
CA HIS A 220 -9.87 6.85 9.13
C HIS A 220 -11.39 7.05 9.27
N GLU A 221 -11.98 7.93 8.49
CA GLU A 221 -13.45 8.16 8.44
C GLU A 221 -14.20 6.89 8.00
N GLY A 222 -13.59 6.08 7.12
CA GLY A 222 -14.09 4.76 6.74
C GLY A 222 -13.96 3.68 7.83
N GLY A 223 -13.32 4.00 8.96
CA GLY A 223 -13.09 3.06 10.08
C GLY A 223 -11.99 2.04 9.78
N ALA A 224 -10.99 2.40 8.98
CA ALA A 224 -9.83 1.59 8.67
C ALA A 224 -8.54 2.20 9.25
N LEU A 225 -7.47 1.41 9.34
CA LEU A 225 -6.13 1.89 9.63
C LEU A 225 -5.42 2.31 8.33
N ALA A 226 -4.70 3.42 8.40
CA ALA A 226 -3.89 3.92 7.31
C ALA A 226 -2.42 3.51 7.49
N GLY A 227 -1.88 2.77 6.53
CA GLY A 227 -0.44 2.51 6.43
C GLY A 227 0.17 3.26 5.26
N ILE A 228 1.48 3.42 5.26
CA ILE A 228 2.23 3.87 4.08
C ILE A 228 3.32 2.84 3.78
N HIS A 229 3.53 2.56 2.49
CA HIS A 229 4.65 1.73 2.02
C HIS A 229 5.57 2.53 1.12
N CYS A 230 6.87 2.51 1.45
CA CYS A 230 7.94 2.98 0.57
C CYS A 230 9.06 1.94 0.55
N CYS A 231 9.34 1.40 -0.64
CA CYS A 231 10.36 0.36 -0.83
C CYS A 231 11.78 0.91 -1.03
N GLY A 232 11.99 2.22 -0.97
CA GLY A 232 13.31 2.84 -1.09
C GLY A 232 13.64 3.76 0.07
N ASN A 233 14.88 4.24 0.12
CA ASN A 233 15.26 5.24 1.12
C ASN A 233 14.62 6.60 0.80
N THR A 234 14.07 7.24 1.82
CA THR A 234 13.38 8.52 1.69
C THR A 234 13.55 9.37 2.94
N ASP A 235 12.88 10.53 3.01
CA ASP A 235 12.80 11.34 4.22
C ASP A 235 11.81 10.73 5.22
N TRP A 236 12.32 9.86 6.08
CA TRP A 236 11.51 9.15 7.08
C TRP A 236 10.89 10.09 8.11
N GLU A 237 11.54 11.22 8.43
CA GLU A 237 10.97 12.23 9.35
C GLU A 237 9.69 12.83 8.75
N MET A 238 9.70 13.16 7.46
CA MET A 238 8.53 13.66 6.74
C MET A 238 7.38 12.64 6.74
N ILE A 239 7.67 11.36 6.46
CA ILE A 239 6.64 10.32 6.46
C ILE A 239 6.07 10.12 7.86
N MET A 240 6.91 10.05 8.88
CA MET A 240 6.47 9.91 10.27
C MET A 240 5.73 11.15 10.82
N ALA A 241 5.80 12.29 10.13
CA ALA A 241 5.01 13.48 10.45
C ALA A 241 3.58 13.42 9.88
N THR A 242 3.29 12.48 8.96
CA THR A 242 1.91 12.25 8.49
C THR A 242 1.06 11.57 9.57
N ASP A 243 -0.27 11.56 9.38
CA ASP A 243 -1.22 10.99 10.35
C ASP A 243 -1.41 9.46 10.20
N ILE A 244 -0.48 8.75 9.56
CA ILE A 244 -0.53 7.30 9.39
C ILE A 244 -0.46 6.55 10.72
N ASP A 245 -1.11 5.39 10.77
CA ASP A 245 -1.05 4.43 11.87
C ASP A 245 0.11 3.45 11.72
N ILE A 246 0.46 3.08 10.48
CA ILE A 246 1.42 2.02 10.16
C ILE A 246 2.47 2.54 9.19
N LEU A 247 3.75 2.37 9.54
CA LEU A 247 4.88 2.68 8.67
C LEU A 247 5.48 1.39 8.11
N ASN A 248 5.26 1.11 6.82
CA ASN A 248 5.88 -0.02 6.14
C ASN A 248 7.07 0.45 5.29
N PHE A 249 8.19 -0.19 5.48
CA PHE A 249 9.44 0.15 4.82
C PHE A 249 10.27 -1.10 4.52
N ASP A 250 11.13 -1.02 3.53
CA ASP A 250 12.14 -2.04 3.25
C ASP A 250 13.22 -2.02 4.35
N ALA A 251 13.04 -2.88 5.34
CA ALA A 251 14.02 -3.02 6.42
C ALA A 251 15.23 -3.85 6.02
N TYR A 252 15.11 -4.70 5.01
CA TYR A 252 16.25 -5.45 4.49
C TYR A 252 17.33 -4.53 3.92
N GLY A 253 16.91 -3.51 3.17
CA GLY A 253 17.83 -2.54 2.56
C GLY A 253 18.10 -1.29 3.40
N TYR A 254 17.17 -0.86 4.27
CA TYR A 254 17.20 0.49 4.84
C TYR A 254 16.91 0.59 6.34
N LEU A 255 16.94 -0.53 7.09
CA LEU A 255 16.75 -0.49 8.54
C LEU A 255 17.73 0.48 9.22
N ASP A 256 19.01 0.38 8.86
CA ASP A 256 20.07 1.25 9.41
C ASP A 256 19.84 2.74 9.11
N LYS A 257 19.14 3.06 8.03
CA LYS A 257 18.80 4.44 7.66
C LYS A 257 17.62 4.95 8.47
N LEU A 258 16.57 4.13 8.64
CA LEU A 258 15.39 4.51 9.42
C LEU A 258 15.74 4.77 10.88
N VAL A 259 16.55 3.91 11.51
CA VAL A 259 16.88 4.03 12.94
C VAL A 259 17.70 5.28 13.27
N LEU A 260 18.31 5.94 12.28
CA LEU A 260 18.98 7.24 12.50
C LEU A 260 18.01 8.37 12.83
N TYR A 261 16.73 8.22 12.49
CA TYR A 261 15.68 9.22 12.80
C TYR A 261 15.08 8.99 14.20
N GLU A 262 15.91 8.79 15.21
CA GLU A 262 15.52 8.39 16.58
C GLU A 262 14.38 9.25 17.16
N ARG A 263 14.46 10.58 16.98
CA ARG A 263 13.45 11.52 17.49
C ARG A 263 12.10 11.33 16.81
N ALA A 264 12.08 11.27 15.48
CA ALA A 264 10.86 11.12 14.71
C ALA A 264 10.25 9.73 14.92
N LEU A 265 11.06 8.67 14.93
CA LEU A 265 10.64 7.31 15.23
C LEU A 265 10.08 7.19 16.64
N GLY A 266 10.77 7.78 17.63
CA GLY A 266 10.28 7.82 19.00
C GLY A 266 8.93 8.54 19.15
N ALA A 267 8.72 9.65 18.43
CA ALA A 267 7.45 10.37 18.41
C ALA A 267 6.35 9.55 17.73
N PHE A 268 6.66 8.90 16.59
CA PHE A 268 5.73 8.00 15.89
C PHE A 268 5.27 6.84 16.79
N LEU A 269 6.20 6.13 17.42
CA LEU A 269 5.88 5.04 18.35
C LEU A 269 5.11 5.51 19.59
N LYS A 270 5.48 6.67 20.14
CA LYS A 270 4.80 7.25 21.33
C LYS A 270 3.33 7.59 21.06
N ARG A 271 2.99 8.05 19.85
CA ARG A 271 1.60 8.32 19.47
C ARG A 271 0.80 7.03 19.15
N GLY A 272 1.43 5.85 19.22
CA GLY A 272 0.81 4.55 18.97
C GLY A 272 1.10 3.99 17.60
N GLY A 273 1.97 4.62 16.80
CA GLY A 273 2.35 4.13 15.48
C GLY A 273 2.97 2.73 15.53
N ILE A 274 2.68 1.92 14.54
CA ILE A 274 3.11 0.52 14.41
C ILE A 274 4.08 0.41 13.23
N PRO A 275 5.29 -0.11 13.42
CA PRO A 275 6.17 -0.44 12.32
C PRO A 275 5.68 -1.69 11.59
N ALA A 276 5.69 -1.65 10.26
CA ALA A 276 5.55 -2.83 9.41
C ALA A 276 6.92 -3.08 8.75
N ILE A 277 7.61 -4.08 9.27
CA ILE A 277 9.04 -4.28 9.04
C ILE A 277 9.23 -5.21 7.85
N GLY A 278 9.61 -4.65 6.70
CA GLY A 278 9.92 -5.39 5.47
C GLY A 278 11.30 -6.02 5.48
N ILE A 279 11.55 -6.92 6.45
CA ILE A 279 12.86 -7.57 6.62
C ILE A 279 13.04 -8.79 5.73
N VAL A 280 11.94 -9.38 5.23
CA VAL A 280 12.02 -10.55 4.35
C VAL A 280 12.22 -10.08 2.92
N THR A 281 13.39 -10.38 2.36
CA THR A 281 13.76 -9.92 1.02
C THR A 281 12.87 -10.49 -0.09
N THR A 282 12.75 -9.75 -1.19
CA THR A 282 12.03 -10.14 -2.42
C THR A 282 12.98 -10.52 -3.56
N ASN A 283 14.12 -11.11 -3.22
CA ASN A 283 15.02 -11.76 -4.16
C ASN A 283 15.26 -13.21 -3.72
N GLU A 284 16.06 -13.98 -4.49
CA GLU A 284 16.30 -15.40 -4.23
C GLU A 284 17.10 -15.68 -2.93
N GLU A 285 17.63 -14.64 -2.27
CA GLU A 285 18.30 -14.77 -0.97
C GLU A 285 17.32 -15.23 0.13
N VAL A 286 16.01 -15.06 -0.06
CA VAL A 286 15.00 -15.61 0.86
C VAL A 286 15.08 -17.12 1.00
N LEU A 287 15.67 -17.82 0.03
CA LEU A 287 15.84 -19.27 0.01
C LEU A 287 17.11 -19.75 0.73
N VAL A 288 17.96 -18.83 1.20
CA VAL A 288 19.19 -19.19 1.93
C VAL A 288 18.82 -19.87 3.26
N PRO A 289 19.45 -20.99 3.62
CA PRO A 289 19.27 -21.60 4.93
C PRO A 289 19.49 -20.58 6.05
N ASP A 290 18.72 -20.72 7.14
CA ASP A 290 18.77 -19.86 8.34
C ASP A 290 18.40 -18.38 8.10
N PHE A 291 17.82 -18.01 6.94
CA PHE A 291 17.40 -16.64 6.64
C PHE A 291 16.50 -16.06 7.75
N VAL A 292 15.51 -16.82 8.21
CA VAL A 292 14.57 -16.37 9.25
C VAL A 292 15.28 -16.11 10.57
N GLN A 293 16.21 -17.00 10.95
CA GLN A 293 17.00 -16.83 12.17
C GLN A 293 17.91 -15.58 12.08
N CYS A 294 18.56 -15.37 10.95
CA CYS A 294 19.37 -14.17 10.73
C CYS A 294 18.52 -12.88 10.82
N ALA A 295 17.35 -12.88 10.22
CA ALA A 295 16.40 -11.75 10.29
C ALA A 295 15.94 -11.49 11.73
N PHE A 296 15.63 -12.54 12.48
CA PHE A 296 15.27 -12.45 13.90
C PHE A 296 16.39 -11.84 14.74
N ASP A 297 17.63 -12.30 14.55
CA ASP A 297 18.80 -11.79 15.28
C ASP A 297 19.10 -10.32 14.96
N VAL A 298 18.83 -9.88 13.72
CA VAL A 298 18.89 -8.47 13.35
C VAL A 298 17.85 -7.67 14.11
N LEU A 299 16.59 -8.11 14.12
CA LEU A 299 15.50 -7.38 14.79
C LEU A 299 15.67 -7.30 16.30
N LYS A 300 16.23 -8.33 16.94
CA LYS A 300 16.54 -8.33 18.38
C LYS A 300 17.50 -7.20 18.80
N LYS A 301 18.34 -6.73 17.89
CA LYS A 301 19.23 -5.57 18.17
C LYS A 301 18.49 -4.25 18.18
N HIS A 302 17.27 -4.20 17.65
CA HIS A 302 16.45 -2.99 17.49
C HIS A 302 15.16 -3.03 18.35
N GLN A 303 15.27 -3.44 19.62
CA GLN A 303 14.14 -3.60 20.55
C GLN A 303 13.23 -2.37 20.63
N ASN A 304 13.79 -1.17 20.48
CA ASN A 304 13.00 0.07 20.49
C ASN A 304 11.95 0.10 19.38
N LEU A 305 12.25 -0.49 18.21
CA LEU A 305 11.32 -0.59 17.08
C LEU A 305 10.18 -1.57 17.37
N LEU A 306 10.39 -2.54 18.25
CA LEU A 306 9.45 -3.62 18.55
C LEU A 306 8.51 -3.34 19.73
N LYS A 307 8.68 -2.22 20.44
CA LYS A 307 7.95 -1.89 21.69
C LYS A 307 6.42 -1.88 21.57
N ASN A 308 5.89 -1.55 20.41
CA ASN A 308 4.45 -1.50 20.17
C ASN A 308 3.93 -2.75 19.44
N GLY A 309 4.73 -3.81 19.34
CA GLY A 309 4.50 -4.86 18.37
C GLY A 309 4.89 -4.41 16.95
N ALA A 310 4.73 -5.28 15.97
CA ALA A 310 5.03 -4.97 14.58
C ALA A 310 4.25 -5.85 13.60
N LEU A 311 4.03 -5.35 12.40
CA LEU A 311 3.73 -6.19 11.25
C LEU A 311 5.06 -6.66 10.63
N ILE A 312 5.11 -7.90 10.20
CA ILE A 312 6.25 -8.45 9.46
C ILE A 312 5.82 -8.62 8.00
N THR A 313 6.61 -8.05 7.10
CA THR A 313 6.31 -8.06 5.67
C THR A 313 7.54 -8.44 4.86
N THR A 314 7.32 -8.72 3.58
CA THR A 314 8.39 -8.66 2.59
C THR A 314 8.86 -7.21 2.39
N SER A 315 10.09 -7.04 1.91
CA SER A 315 10.71 -5.71 1.67
C SER A 315 9.96 -4.90 0.60
N CYS A 316 9.33 -5.59 -0.35
CA CYS A 316 8.51 -5.03 -1.42
C CYS A 316 7.45 -6.06 -1.85
N GLY A 317 6.67 -5.75 -2.90
CA GLY A 317 5.79 -6.72 -3.55
C GLY A 317 6.56 -7.88 -4.19
N CYS A 318 5.95 -9.05 -4.24
CA CYS A 318 6.58 -10.29 -4.70
C CYS A 318 6.45 -10.55 -6.21
N SER A 319 5.91 -9.62 -7.00
CA SER A 319 5.66 -9.84 -8.44
C SER A 319 6.92 -10.18 -9.25
N GLY A 320 8.11 -9.80 -8.75
CA GLY A 320 9.42 -10.14 -9.33
C GLY A 320 9.88 -11.58 -9.10
N LEU A 321 9.36 -12.23 -8.06
CA LEU A 321 9.74 -13.59 -7.67
C LEU A 321 9.07 -14.69 -8.50
N SER A 322 9.48 -15.94 -8.28
CA SER A 322 8.70 -17.12 -8.63
C SER A 322 7.57 -17.34 -7.60
N GLU A 323 6.52 -18.10 -7.97
CA GLU A 323 5.47 -18.49 -7.01
C GLU A 323 6.06 -19.29 -5.84
N LYS A 324 7.08 -20.13 -6.11
CA LYS A 324 7.78 -20.89 -5.08
C LYS A 324 8.50 -19.97 -4.10
N SER A 325 9.31 -19.03 -4.58
CA SER A 325 10.05 -18.09 -3.74
C SER A 325 9.11 -17.15 -2.98
N THR A 326 7.98 -16.74 -3.59
CA THR A 326 6.92 -15.98 -2.92
C THR A 326 6.32 -16.75 -1.74
N ARG A 327 6.03 -18.03 -1.93
CA ARG A 327 5.51 -18.91 -0.86
C ARG A 327 6.51 -19.02 0.30
N PHE A 328 7.80 -19.13 0.01
CA PHE A 328 8.85 -19.11 1.03
C PHE A 328 8.91 -17.76 1.76
N ALA A 329 8.86 -16.65 1.02
CA ALA A 329 8.91 -15.31 1.61
C ALA A 329 7.75 -15.06 2.58
N HIS A 330 6.51 -15.40 2.20
CA HIS A 330 5.35 -15.23 3.09
C HIS A 330 5.44 -16.16 4.31
N LYS A 331 5.86 -17.41 4.14
CA LYS A 331 6.09 -18.33 5.29
C LYS A 331 7.17 -17.79 6.21
N ALA A 332 8.25 -17.23 5.67
CA ALA A 332 9.30 -16.59 6.47
C ALA A 332 8.76 -15.40 7.27
N CYS A 333 7.87 -14.57 6.68
CA CYS A 333 7.20 -13.51 7.43
C CYS A 333 6.35 -14.07 8.58
N ALA A 334 5.58 -15.13 8.34
CA ALA A 334 4.73 -15.76 9.36
C ALA A 334 5.56 -16.37 10.49
N GLU A 335 6.62 -17.13 10.16
CA GLU A 335 7.53 -17.75 11.11
C GLU A 335 8.24 -16.70 11.97
N LEU A 336 8.77 -15.64 11.35
CA LEU A 336 9.44 -14.55 12.06
C LEU A 336 8.48 -13.84 13.02
N ALA A 337 7.24 -13.59 12.61
CA ALA A 337 6.22 -13.01 13.48
C ALA A 337 5.91 -13.94 14.68
N GLN A 338 5.90 -15.26 14.48
CA GLN A 338 5.71 -16.22 15.55
C GLN A 338 6.90 -16.25 16.53
N MET A 339 8.14 -16.22 16.03
CA MET A 339 9.34 -16.15 16.86
C MET A 339 9.34 -14.88 17.73
N LEU A 340 8.99 -13.72 17.15
CA LEU A 340 8.89 -12.47 17.89
C LEU A 340 7.78 -12.52 18.96
N ARG A 341 6.62 -13.12 18.67
CA ARG A 341 5.56 -13.33 19.69
C ARG A 341 5.99 -14.19 20.87
N SER A 342 6.90 -15.13 20.64
CA SER A 342 7.40 -16.01 21.69
C SER A 342 8.51 -15.37 22.54
N GLU A 343 9.18 -14.33 22.02
CA GLU A 343 10.28 -13.63 22.69
C GLU A 343 9.78 -12.42 23.51
N TYR A 344 8.71 -11.73 23.06
CA TYR A 344 8.17 -10.52 23.67
C TYR A 344 6.75 -10.70 24.19
#